data_ba748de71af8eccca8a891630f6d8ded
#
_entry.id   ba748de71af8eccca8a891630f6d8ded
#
_cell.length_a   1.000
_cell.length_b   1.000
_cell.length_c   1.000
_cell.angle_alpha   90.00
_cell.angle_beta   90.00
_cell.angle_gamma   90.00
#
_symmetry.space_group_name_H-M   'P 1'
#
loop_
_entity.id
_entity.type
_entity.pdbx_description
1 polymer ?
#
loop_
_entity_poly.entity_id
_entity_poly.type
_entity_poly.pdbx_seq_one_letter_code
_entity_poly.pdbx_strand_id
1 'polypeptide(L)'
;EPLINMLKQIKDRGHNVAVHSLTHNYKKIYASVDAFMADYDAMDDLIFKATGEHSKMLRFPGGSNASYNKAIRPQLLQAVRDRGIVYFDWNSFDGDVEGKKGQELIDQTIKQVNENTHSILLMHDMPNTAFVHDALPTIIERLKADGYKFELLNENTPPRQFAK
;
A
#
# COMPACT_ATOMS: atom_id res chain seq x y z
N GLU A 1 -3.56 -19.78 9.84
CA GLU A 1 -2.14 -20.19 9.70
C GLU A 1 -1.52 -19.85 8.33
N PRO A 2 -2.14 -20.11 7.15
CA PRO A 2 -1.49 -19.80 5.85
C PRO A 2 -1.12 -18.33 5.68
N LEU A 3 -2.00 -17.39 6.08
CA LEU A 3 -1.73 -15.95 6.00
C LEU A 3 -0.53 -15.55 6.87
N ILE A 4 -0.47 -16.02 8.11
CA ILE A 4 0.63 -15.72 9.04
C ILE A 4 1.96 -16.21 8.47
N ASN A 5 1.99 -17.44 7.92
CA ASN A 5 3.19 -17.99 7.29
C ASN A 5 3.62 -17.16 6.06
N MET A 6 2.67 -16.67 5.26
CA MET A 6 2.96 -15.82 4.10
C MET A 6 3.54 -14.47 4.55
N LEU A 7 2.92 -13.79 5.52
CA LEU A 7 3.41 -12.52 6.06
C LEU A 7 4.82 -12.67 6.64
N LYS A 8 5.07 -13.78 7.37
CA LYS A 8 6.41 -14.11 7.87
C LYS A 8 7.43 -14.25 6.75
N GLN A 9 7.10 -15.00 5.69
CA GLN A 9 8.00 -15.17 4.53
C GLN A 9 8.31 -13.84 3.83
N ILE A 10 7.34 -12.94 3.71
CA ILE A 10 7.53 -11.59 3.16
C ILE A 10 8.56 -10.82 4.01
N LYS A 11 8.38 -10.83 5.34
CA LYS A 11 9.32 -10.17 6.28
C LYS A 11 10.71 -10.80 6.21
N ASP A 12 10.80 -12.13 6.23
CA ASP A 12 12.07 -12.88 6.20
C ASP A 12 12.87 -12.62 4.90
N ARG A 13 12.19 -12.25 3.82
CA ARG A 13 12.81 -11.86 2.54
C ARG A 13 13.22 -10.38 2.49
N GLY A 14 13.07 -9.65 3.58
CA GLY A 14 13.51 -8.27 3.71
C GLY A 14 12.50 -7.23 3.25
N HIS A 15 11.23 -7.58 3.07
CA HIS A 15 10.17 -6.63 2.77
C HIS A 15 9.49 -6.12 4.06
N ASN A 16 8.98 -4.91 4.04
CA ASN A 16 8.13 -4.41 5.11
C ASN A 16 6.67 -4.83 4.87
N VAL A 17 6.00 -5.20 5.95
CA VAL A 17 4.57 -5.51 5.98
C VAL A 17 3.85 -4.38 6.68
N ALA A 18 2.81 -3.84 6.06
CA ALA A 18 2.03 -2.72 6.58
C ALA A 18 0.53 -3.00 6.47
N VAL A 19 -0.26 -2.25 7.25
CA VAL A 19 -1.70 -2.41 7.22
C VAL A 19 -2.29 -1.74 5.97
N HIS A 20 -3.18 -2.48 5.27
CA HIS A 20 -4.07 -1.91 4.27
C HIS A 20 -5.52 -1.99 4.75
N SER A 21 -5.97 -3.17 5.12
CA SER A 21 -7.23 -3.48 5.76
C SER A 21 -7.30 -4.99 6.00
N LEU A 22 -8.07 -5.43 6.98
CA LEU A 22 -8.39 -6.84 7.14
C LEU A 22 -9.51 -7.26 6.19
N THR A 23 -10.56 -6.45 6.08
CA THR A 23 -11.79 -6.83 5.36
C THR A 23 -11.90 -6.22 3.97
N HIS A 24 -11.24 -5.09 3.72
CA HIS A 24 -11.34 -4.27 2.52
C HIS A 24 -12.79 -3.91 2.12
N ASN A 25 -13.70 -3.93 3.08
CA ASN A 25 -15.11 -3.62 2.87
C ASN A 25 -15.36 -2.13 3.15
N TYR A 26 -15.36 -1.29 2.12
CA TYR A 26 -15.53 0.17 2.23
C TYR A 26 -16.71 0.61 3.08
N LYS A 27 -17.86 -0.07 2.96
CA LYS A 27 -19.07 0.27 3.74
C LYS A 27 -18.90 0.00 5.23
N LYS A 28 -18.13 -1.04 5.58
CA LYS A 28 -17.84 -1.40 6.96
C LYS A 28 -16.75 -0.53 7.56
N ILE A 29 -15.59 -0.48 6.90
CA ILE A 29 -14.42 0.21 7.46
C ILE A 29 -14.62 1.73 7.53
N TYR A 30 -15.36 2.34 6.61
CA TYR A 30 -15.63 3.78 6.61
C TYR A 30 -16.99 4.17 7.22
N ALA A 31 -17.64 3.25 7.94
CA ALA A 31 -18.87 3.54 8.68
C ALA A 31 -18.61 4.51 9.85
N SER A 32 -17.47 4.41 10.50
CA SER A 32 -17.02 5.32 11.57
C SER A 32 -15.49 5.24 11.74
N VAL A 33 -14.92 6.18 12.50
CA VAL A 33 -13.50 6.12 12.88
C VAL A 33 -13.21 4.84 13.65
N ASP A 34 -14.05 4.50 14.62
CA ASP A 34 -13.88 3.29 15.45
C ASP A 34 -13.93 2.01 14.61
N ALA A 35 -14.82 1.95 13.62
CA ALA A 35 -14.91 0.80 12.72
C ALA A 35 -13.63 0.65 11.88
N PHE A 36 -13.05 1.75 11.41
CA PHE A 36 -11.78 1.72 10.67
C PHE A 36 -10.63 1.28 11.57
N MET A 37 -10.53 1.85 12.78
CA MET A 37 -9.45 1.53 13.70
C MET A 37 -9.56 0.08 14.20
N ALA A 38 -10.75 -0.46 14.40
CA ALA A 38 -10.95 -1.87 14.73
C ALA A 38 -10.49 -2.82 13.60
N ASP A 39 -10.75 -2.47 12.34
CA ASP A 39 -10.26 -3.24 11.18
C ASP A 39 -8.73 -3.13 11.04
N TYR A 40 -8.17 -1.96 11.31
CA TYR A 40 -6.72 -1.74 11.39
C TYR A 40 -6.08 -2.62 12.47
N ASP A 41 -6.60 -2.57 13.70
CA ASP A 41 -6.06 -3.32 14.84
C ASP A 41 -6.12 -4.83 14.58
N ALA A 42 -7.22 -5.33 14.03
CA ALA A 42 -7.35 -6.74 13.70
C ALA A 42 -6.34 -7.22 12.64
N MET A 43 -5.98 -6.36 11.67
CA MET A 43 -4.93 -6.69 10.70
C MET A 43 -3.54 -6.56 11.32
N ASP A 44 -3.31 -5.55 12.13
CA ASP A 44 -2.03 -5.32 12.82
C ASP A 44 -1.70 -6.46 13.80
N ASP A 45 -2.71 -7.00 14.49
CA ASP A 45 -2.56 -8.20 15.33
C ASP A 45 -2.08 -9.43 14.53
N LEU A 46 -2.54 -9.59 13.29
CA LEU A 46 -2.06 -10.67 12.41
C LEU A 46 -0.61 -10.41 11.96
N ILE A 47 -0.26 -9.17 11.66
CA ILE A 47 1.11 -8.77 11.34
C ILE A 47 2.02 -9.05 12.54
N PHE A 48 1.60 -8.64 13.74
CA PHE A 48 2.36 -8.90 14.96
C PHE A 48 2.58 -10.40 15.22
N LYS A 49 1.53 -11.22 15.05
CA LYS A 49 1.66 -12.69 15.18
C LYS A 49 2.64 -13.30 14.17
N ALA A 50 2.75 -12.71 12.99
CA ALA A 50 3.62 -13.20 11.94
C ALA A 50 5.06 -12.73 12.08
N THR A 51 5.28 -11.48 12.52
CA THR A 51 6.56 -10.77 12.44
C THR A 51 7.18 -10.44 13.80
N GLY A 52 6.38 -10.46 14.87
CA GLY A 52 6.77 -10.00 16.21
C GLY A 52 6.77 -8.46 16.37
N GLU A 53 6.34 -7.72 15.34
CA GLU A 53 6.34 -6.25 15.33
C GLU A 53 4.96 -5.71 14.93
N HIS A 54 4.48 -4.68 15.61
CA HIS A 54 3.30 -3.92 15.19
C HIS A 54 3.64 -2.99 14.03
N SER A 55 2.75 -2.87 13.08
CA SER A 55 2.93 -1.94 11.96
C SER A 55 2.59 -0.51 12.38
N LYS A 56 3.47 0.44 12.04
CA LYS A 56 3.18 1.88 12.13
C LYS A 56 2.92 2.50 10.77
N MET A 57 2.63 1.69 9.77
CA MET A 57 2.38 2.12 8.42
C MET A 57 1.00 1.67 7.94
N LEU A 58 0.37 2.54 7.17
CA LEU A 58 -0.97 2.33 6.63
C LEU A 58 -1.04 2.81 5.18
N ARG A 59 -1.77 2.09 4.34
CA ARG A 59 -2.36 2.64 3.12
C ARG A 59 -3.88 2.53 3.23
N PHE A 60 -4.57 3.66 3.07
CA PHE A 60 -6.03 3.67 3.09
C PHE A 60 -6.61 2.94 1.88
N PRO A 61 -7.58 2.03 2.04
CA PRO A 61 -8.35 1.49 0.92
C PRO A 61 -8.98 2.61 0.08
N GLY A 62 -8.59 2.66 -1.20
CA GLY A 62 -9.00 3.73 -2.12
C GLY A 62 -8.24 5.05 -1.99
N GLY A 63 -7.26 5.14 -1.08
CA GLY A 63 -6.46 6.34 -0.81
C GLY A 63 -7.05 7.23 0.28
N SER A 64 -6.20 8.12 0.84
CA SER A 64 -6.59 8.98 1.96
C SER A 64 -7.68 10.00 1.60
N ASN A 65 -7.86 10.34 0.33
CA ASN A 65 -8.87 11.27 -0.18
C ASN A 65 -10.08 10.59 -0.85
N ALA A 66 -10.25 9.28 -0.69
CA ALA A 66 -11.35 8.52 -1.28
C ALA A 66 -12.72 9.11 -0.92
N SER A 67 -13.68 9.02 -1.85
CA SER A 67 -15.06 9.47 -1.58
C SER A 67 -15.70 8.73 -0.42
N TYR A 68 -15.35 7.47 -0.23
CA TYR A 68 -15.87 6.60 0.83
C TYR A 68 -15.55 7.08 2.24
N ASN A 69 -14.39 7.70 2.46
CA ASN A 69 -14.00 8.20 3.78
C ASN A 69 -14.34 9.68 4.01
N LYS A 70 -14.94 10.37 3.03
CA LYS A 70 -15.14 11.82 3.04
C LYS A 70 -15.84 12.32 4.31
N ALA A 71 -16.86 11.62 4.78
CA ALA A 71 -17.67 12.03 5.93
C ALA A 71 -16.90 11.99 7.26
N ILE A 72 -15.96 11.07 7.41
CA ILE A 72 -15.21 10.83 8.66
C ILE A 72 -13.74 11.23 8.54
N ARG A 73 -13.29 11.66 7.35
CA ARG A 73 -11.88 11.87 7.03
C ARG A 73 -11.12 12.72 8.03
N PRO A 74 -11.58 13.91 8.44
CA PRO A 74 -10.81 14.75 9.35
C PRO A 74 -10.52 14.04 10.68
N GLN A 75 -11.55 13.41 11.26
CA GLN A 75 -11.44 12.67 12.51
C GLN A 75 -10.61 11.40 12.36
N LEU A 76 -10.75 10.71 11.21
CA LEU A 76 -9.98 9.51 10.90
C LEU A 76 -8.49 9.82 10.75
N LEU A 77 -8.14 10.88 10.02
CA LEU A 77 -6.73 11.29 9.88
C LEU A 77 -6.15 11.73 11.21
N GLN A 78 -6.95 12.38 12.07
CA GLN A 78 -6.50 12.73 13.43
C GLN A 78 -6.24 11.49 14.26
N ALA A 79 -7.16 10.52 14.30
CA ALA A 79 -7.00 9.26 15.04
C ALA A 79 -5.76 8.47 14.60
N VAL A 80 -5.48 8.43 13.29
CA VAL A 80 -4.28 7.79 12.73
C VAL A 80 -3.00 8.50 13.22
N ARG A 81 -2.98 9.84 13.19
CA ARG A 81 -1.84 10.63 13.70
C ARG A 81 -1.62 10.46 15.20
N ASP A 82 -2.70 10.50 15.99
CA ASP A 82 -2.63 10.35 17.46
C ASP A 82 -2.03 9.01 17.89
N ARG A 83 -2.16 7.98 17.03
CA ARG A 83 -1.54 6.67 17.23
C ARG A 83 -0.11 6.55 16.68
N GLY A 84 0.45 7.63 16.12
CA GLY A 84 1.77 7.63 15.52
C GLY A 84 1.87 6.77 14.25
N ILE A 85 0.74 6.54 13.56
CA ILE A 85 0.67 5.78 12.31
C ILE A 85 0.96 6.72 11.14
N VAL A 86 1.90 6.34 10.28
CA VAL A 86 2.20 7.06 9.03
C VAL A 86 1.44 6.39 7.89
N TYR A 87 0.66 7.17 7.13
CA TYR A 87 -0.01 6.63 5.95
C TYR A 87 0.63 7.12 4.67
N PHE A 88 0.61 6.23 3.67
CA PHE A 88 1.18 6.44 2.36
C PHE A 88 0.12 6.28 1.28
N ASP A 89 -0.14 7.34 0.54
CA ASP A 89 -0.72 7.25 -0.79
C ASP A 89 0.42 6.98 -1.80
N TRP A 90 0.22 7.33 -3.05
CA TRP A 90 1.17 7.08 -4.14
C TRP A 90 1.30 8.29 -5.05
N ASN A 91 2.29 8.30 -5.90
CA ASN A 91 2.43 9.28 -6.98
C ASN A 91 2.74 8.63 -8.33
N SER A 92 2.82 7.32 -8.36
CA SER A 92 2.96 6.51 -9.57
C SER A 92 2.10 5.27 -9.45
N PHE A 93 1.55 4.78 -10.56
CA PHE A 93 0.75 3.55 -10.59
C PHE A 93 0.89 2.87 -11.95
N ASP A 94 0.71 1.55 -11.98
CA ASP A 94 0.93 0.72 -13.16
C ASP A 94 -0.30 0.61 -14.09
N GLY A 95 -1.49 0.99 -13.63
CA GLY A 95 -2.73 0.88 -14.39
C GLY A 95 -3.36 -0.51 -14.39
N ASP A 96 -2.95 -1.39 -13.49
CA ASP A 96 -3.46 -2.76 -13.39
C ASP A 96 -4.97 -2.82 -13.18
N VAL A 97 -5.52 -1.99 -12.29
CA VAL A 97 -6.97 -1.88 -12.04
C VAL A 97 -7.72 -1.12 -13.16
N GLU A 98 -7.01 -0.41 -14.03
CA GLU A 98 -7.54 0.21 -15.24
C GLU A 98 -7.54 -0.77 -16.43
N GLY A 99 -7.05 -1.99 -16.22
CA GLY A 99 -7.05 -3.07 -17.19
C GLY A 99 -5.81 -3.14 -18.07
N LYS A 100 -4.77 -2.35 -17.79
CA LYS A 100 -3.48 -2.42 -18.48
C LYS A 100 -2.76 -3.74 -18.16
N LYS A 101 -2.12 -4.34 -19.16
CA LYS A 101 -1.43 -5.63 -19.06
C LYS A 101 -0.19 -5.68 -19.95
N GLY A 102 0.71 -6.61 -19.64
CA GLY A 102 1.89 -6.86 -20.46
C GLY A 102 2.70 -5.59 -20.74
N GLN A 103 3.02 -5.33 -22.01
CA GLN A 103 3.87 -4.19 -22.38
C GLN A 103 3.22 -2.83 -22.04
N GLU A 104 1.89 -2.70 -22.15
CA GLU A 104 1.19 -1.45 -21.81
C GLU A 104 1.31 -1.10 -20.33
N LEU A 105 1.20 -2.10 -19.45
CA LEU A 105 1.41 -1.93 -18.01
C LEU A 105 2.86 -1.54 -17.69
N ILE A 106 3.83 -2.20 -18.33
CA ILE A 106 5.26 -1.89 -18.17
C ILE A 106 5.54 -0.44 -18.57
N ASP A 107 5.10 -0.03 -19.76
CA ASP A 107 5.35 1.32 -20.28
C ASP A 107 4.65 2.40 -19.45
N GLN A 108 3.42 2.14 -18.99
CA GLN A 108 2.72 3.02 -18.05
C GLN A 108 3.51 3.19 -16.75
N THR A 109 3.99 2.10 -16.17
CA THR A 109 4.76 2.13 -14.94
C THR A 109 6.03 2.95 -15.09
N ILE A 110 6.84 2.67 -16.13
CA ILE A 110 8.08 3.40 -16.40
C ILE A 110 7.81 4.89 -16.61
N LYS A 111 6.78 5.21 -17.40
CA LYS A 111 6.37 6.61 -17.61
C LYS A 111 6.03 7.30 -16.30
N GLN A 112 5.16 6.71 -15.48
CA GLN A 112 4.72 7.29 -14.22
C GLN A 112 5.87 7.49 -13.23
N VAL A 113 6.79 6.53 -13.16
CA VAL A 113 7.97 6.65 -12.29
C VAL A 113 8.88 7.77 -12.78
N ASN A 114 9.12 7.90 -14.10
CA ASN A 114 9.98 8.92 -14.68
C ASN A 114 9.44 10.36 -14.54
N GLU A 115 8.15 10.51 -14.29
CA GLU A 115 7.54 11.82 -14.00
C GLU A 115 7.82 12.31 -12.56
N ASN A 116 8.47 11.48 -11.72
CA ASN A 116 8.70 11.77 -10.32
C ASN A 116 10.16 11.55 -9.91
N THR A 117 10.71 12.44 -9.11
CA THR A 117 12.06 12.29 -8.53
C THR A 117 12.10 11.14 -7.52
N HIS A 118 11.04 11.02 -6.72
CA HIS A 118 10.83 9.93 -5.75
C HIS A 118 9.45 9.34 -5.99
N SER A 119 9.39 8.07 -6.32
CA SER A 119 8.15 7.37 -6.63
C SER A 119 7.75 6.44 -5.50
N ILE A 120 6.48 6.58 -5.07
CA ILE A 120 5.77 5.54 -4.35
C ILE A 120 4.82 4.92 -5.36
N LEU A 121 5.21 3.76 -5.87
CA LEU A 121 4.48 3.04 -6.90
C LEU A 121 3.37 2.20 -6.28
N LEU A 122 2.14 2.39 -6.75
CA LEU A 122 0.99 1.54 -6.44
C LEU A 122 0.88 0.43 -7.47
N MET A 123 0.76 -0.78 -6.98
CA MET A 123 0.41 -2.00 -7.71
C MET A 123 -0.53 -2.84 -6.84
N HIS A 124 -1.28 -3.74 -7.44
CA HIS A 124 -2.19 -4.62 -6.70
C HIS A 124 -1.79 -6.08 -6.87
N ASP A 125 -1.90 -6.83 -5.78
CA ASP A 125 -1.72 -8.29 -5.74
C ASP A 125 -3.08 -8.95 -5.42
N MET A 126 -3.89 -9.10 -6.45
CA MET A 126 -5.24 -9.68 -6.39
C MET A 126 -5.37 -10.83 -7.41
N PRO A 127 -6.31 -11.75 -7.22
CA PRO A 127 -6.49 -12.86 -8.18
C PRO A 127 -6.67 -12.42 -9.63
N ASN A 128 -7.30 -11.27 -9.87
CA ASN A 128 -7.53 -10.72 -11.20
C ASN A 128 -6.40 -9.83 -11.72
N THR A 129 -5.35 -9.58 -10.92
CA THR A 129 -4.16 -8.82 -11.31
C THR A 129 -2.88 -9.69 -11.32
N ALA A 130 -3.00 -11.01 -11.35
CA ALA A 130 -1.85 -11.93 -11.36
C ALA A 130 -0.84 -11.65 -12.49
N PHE A 131 -1.29 -11.07 -13.60
CA PHE A 131 -0.43 -10.64 -14.71
C PHE A 131 0.61 -9.56 -14.33
N VAL A 132 0.42 -8.88 -13.19
CA VAL A 132 1.42 -7.93 -12.63
C VAL A 132 2.69 -8.68 -12.27
N HIS A 133 2.59 -9.91 -11.76
CA HIS A 133 3.75 -10.74 -11.41
C HIS A 133 4.65 -11.00 -12.61
N ASP A 134 4.07 -11.21 -13.80
CA ASP A 134 4.83 -11.44 -15.03
C ASP A 134 5.57 -10.20 -15.53
N ALA A 135 4.97 -9.01 -15.30
CA ALA A 135 5.55 -7.74 -15.70
C ALA A 135 6.61 -7.20 -14.72
N LEU A 136 6.50 -7.54 -13.45
CA LEU A 136 7.30 -6.96 -12.36
C LEU A 136 8.82 -7.13 -12.56
N PRO A 137 9.38 -8.30 -12.97
CA PRO A 137 10.80 -8.44 -13.22
C PRO A 137 11.31 -7.43 -14.27
N THR A 138 10.61 -7.30 -15.39
CA THR A 138 10.97 -6.37 -16.47
C THR A 138 10.92 -4.92 -16.00
N ILE A 139 9.90 -4.54 -15.21
CA ILE A 139 9.80 -3.20 -14.61
C ILE A 139 11.01 -2.91 -13.73
N ILE A 140 11.36 -3.84 -12.84
CA ILE A 140 12.49 -3.70 -11.93
C ILE A 140 13.82 -3.56 -12.70
N GLU A 141 14.04 -4.41 -13.70
CA GLU A 141 15.27 -4.38 -14.52
C GLU A 141 15.40 -3.06 -15.28
N ARG A 142 14.34 -2.60 -15.92
CA ARG A 142 14.34 -1.32 -16.67
C ARG A 142 14.60 -0.14 -15.74
N LEU A 143 13.90 -0.04 -14.62
CA LEU A 143 14.09 1.06 -13.67
C LEU A 143 15.51 1.05 -13.07
N LYS A 144 16.08 -0.12 -12.79
CA LYS A 144 17.49 -0.23 -12.38
C LYS A 144 18.47 0.23 -13.47
N ALA A 145 18.21 -0.13 -14.72
CA ALA A 145 18.99 0.31 -15.86
C ALA A 145 18.93 1.84 -16.06
N ASP A 146 17.78 2.44 -15.76
CA ASP A 146 17.58 3.90 -15.77
C ASP A 146 18.16 4.61 -14.53
N GLY A 147 18.83 3.87 -13.63
CA GLY A 147 19.52 4.42 -12.45
C GLY A 147 18.69 4.54 -11.18
N TYR A 148 17.45 4.05 -11.17
CA TYR A 148 16.60 4.06 -9.97
C TYR A 148 17.11 3.06 -8.92
N LYS A 149 16.99 3.46 -7.66
CA LYS A 149 17.19 2.61 -6.49
C LYS A 149 15.85 2.24 -5.90
N PHE A 150 15.73 0.99 -5.48
CA PHE A 150 14.56 0.48 -4.78
C PHE A 150 14.83 0.50 -3.28
N GLU A 151 13.94 1.13 -2.55
CA GLU A 151 14.05 1.26 -1.10
C GLU A 151 12.76 0.80 -0.42
N LEU A 152 12.88 0.43 0.85
CA LEU A 152 11.73 0.07 1.68
C LEU A 152 11.05 1.33 2.22
N LEU A 153 9.73 1.39 2.13
CA LEU A 153 8.97 2.36 2.90
C LEU A 153 9.06 2.00 4.39
N ASN A 154 9.27 2.99 5.23
CA ASN A 154 9.22 2.89 6.69
C ASN A 154 8.64 4.18 7.28
N GLU A 155 8.43 4.21 8.59
CA GLU A 155 7.82 5.35 9.26
C GLU A 155 8.61 6.67 9.16
N ASN A 156 9.90 6.62 8.79
CA ASN A 156 10.75 7.80 8.57
C ASN A 156 10.78 8.24 7.10
N THR A 157 10.21 7.45 6.19
CA THR A 157 10.11 7.84 4.77
C THR A 157 9.16 9.03 4.63
N PRO A 158 9.55 10.12 3.93
CA PRO A 158 8.65 11.23 3.66
C PRO A 158 7.37 10.76 2.97
N PRO A 159 6.19 10.89 3.62
CA PRO A 159 4.99 10.29 3.09
C PRO A 159 4.41 11.11 1.93
N ARG A 160 3.91 10.41 0.91
CA ARG A 160 2.99 10.99 -0.06
C ARG A 160 1.57 10.86 0.49
N GLN A 161 0.86 11.98 0.61
CA GLN A 161 -0.49 12.05 1.21
C GLN A 161 -1.39 12.94 0.36
N PHE A 162 -2.53 12.39 -0.09
CA PHE A 162 -3.52 13.15 -0.87
C PHE A 162 -4.39 14.04 0.02
N ALA A 163 -4.73 13.57 1.21
CA ALA A 163 -5.39 14.33 2.26
C ALA A 163 -4.43 14.52 3.45
N LYS A 164 -4.47 15.70 4.05
CA LYS A 164 -3.61 16.07 5.19
C LYS A 164 -4.44 16.52 6.39
#